data_05acd57d15e5565907aa6a92fa8b0a79
#
_entry.id   05acd57d15e5565907aa6a92fa8b0a79
#
_cell.length_a   1.000
_cell.length_b   1.000
_cell.length_c   1.000
_cell.angle_alpha   90.00
_cell.angle_beta   90.00
_cell.angle_gamma   90.00
#
_symmetry.space_group_name_H-M   'P 1'
#
loop_
_entity.id
_entity.type
_entity.pdbx_description
1 polymer ?
#
loop_
_entity_poly.entity_id
_entity_poly.type
_entity_poly.pdbx_seq_one_letter_code
_entity_poly.pdbx_strand_id
1 'polypeptide(L)'
;EMQRSLVGSEMCIRDRRRHYERLDISQRELQSLRHDIKNHISCLYALLDSGHAKEAKEYIKELYTCNKGLQGIIYSGNIVIDSILSNGLANLENRGINLKCSIIIPPSLNIADVDLCILFGNLIDNAVEACERIVEPGRKKFIVLNVNIKKDYLFIDIANSFTGEVKKQNNIYRTVKIDERYCGIGLFNIRKIVEKYNGEFSVSHSDNVFSVSVMLSLLWGKK
;
A
#
# COMPACT_ATOMS: atom_id res chain seq x y z
N GLU A 1 29.42 39.04 20.92
CA GLU A 1 28.03 38.64 20.55
C GLU A 1 27.81 38.64 19.03
N MET A 2 28.28 39.64 18.30
CA MET A 2 28.12 39.72 16.85
C MET A 2 28.76 38.56 16.06
N GLN A 3 29.90 38.02 16.46
CA GLN A 3 30.53 36.89 15.80
C GLN A 3 29.77 35.57 15.99
N ARG A 4 29.11 35.32 17.13
CA ARG A 4 28.27 34.14 17.37
C ARG A 4 27.00 34.13 16.55
N SER A 5 26.44 35.30 16.27
CA SER A 5 25.25 35.43 15.40
C SER A 5 25.56 35.14 13.94
N LEU A 6 26.72 35.52 13.43
CA LEU A 6 27.16 35.26 12.06
C LEU A 6 27.43 33.77 11.81
N VAL A 7 28.09 33.10 12.76
CA VAL A 7 28.37 31.66 12.65
C VAL A 7 27.07 30.81 12.66
N GLY A 8 26.08 31.20 13.47
CA GLY A 8 24.75 30.55 13.49
C GLY A 8 23.99 30.74 12.19
N SER A 9 24.07 31.92 11.58
CA SER A 9 23.44 32.23 10.29
C SER A 9 24.08 31.43 9.14
N GLU A 10 25.41 31.40 9.08
CA GLU A 10 26.12 30.59 8.04
C GLU A 10 25.87 29.09 8.14
N MET A 11 25.81 28.54 9.36
CA MET A 11 25.49 27.15 9.59
C MET A 11 24.06 26.82 9.13
N CYS A 12 23.09 27.67 9.41
CA CYS A 12 21.71 27.52 8.98
C CYS A 12 21.56 27.57 7.44
N ILE A 13 22.31 28.45 6.78
CA ILE A 13 22.33 28.58 5.31
C ILE A 13 22.95 27.32 4.68
N ARG A 14 24.04 26.81 5.24
CA ARG A 14 24.73 25.60 4.77
C ARG A 14 23.87 24.36 4.93
N ASP A 15 23.17 24.21 6.05
CA ASP A 15 22.27 23.09 6.29
C ASP A 15 21.04 23.12 5.35
N ARG A 16 20.50 24.31 5.11
CA ARG A 16 19.41 24.50 4.16
C ARG A 16 19.84 24.15 2.73
N ARG A 17 21.05 24.58 2.32
CA ARG A 17 21.60 24.26 1.00
C ARG A 17 21.79 22.75 0.82
N ARG A 18 22.36 22.07 1.81
CA ARG A 18 22.49 20.58 1.80
C ARG A 18 21.14 19.88 1.74
N HIS A 19 20.12 20.43 2.39
CA HIS A 19 18.78 19.89 2.33
C HIS A 19 18.19 20.01 0.91
N TYR A 20 18.33 21.17 0.27
CA TYR A 20 17.90 21.35 -1.12
C TYR A 20 18.65 20.48 -2.10
N GLU A 21 19.96 20.33 -1.95
CA GLU A 21 20.78 19.44 -2.79
C GLU A 21 20.33 17.97 -2.67
N ARG A 22 20.00 17.50 -1.47
CA ARG A 22 19.45 16.15 -1.27
C ARG A 22 18.06 15.99 -1.90
N LEU A 23 17.20 16.97 -1.80
CA LEU A 23 15.88 16.95 -2.44
C LEU A 23 16.00 16.89 -3.97
N ASP A 24 16.90 17.69 -4.55
CA ASP A 24 17.13 17.71 -6.01
C ASP A 24 17.69 16.36 -6.51
N ILE A 25 18.63 15.77 -5.79
CA ILE A 25 19.15 14.41 -6.08
C ILE A 25 18.00 13.40 -6.02
N SER A 26 17.25 13.36 -4.94
CA SER A 26 16.12 12.43 -4.77
C SER A 26 15.05 12.62 -5.85
N GLN A 27 14.78 13.86 -6.25
CA GLN A 27 13.82 14.14 -7.31
C GLN A 27 14.32 13.63 -8.69
N ARG A 28 15.62 13.79 -8.99
CA ARG A 28 16.22 13.23 -10.22
C ARG A 28 16.20 11.71 -10.22
N GLU A 29 16.52 11.07 -9.09
CA GLU A 29 16.44 9.61 -8.94
C GLU A 29 15.01 9.10 -9.19
N LEU A 30 14.01 9.76 -8.62
CA LEU A 30 12.60 9.44 -8.85
C LEU A 30 12.18 9.61 -10.31
N GLN A 31 12.67 10.66 -10.99
CA GLN A 31 12.40 10.88 -12.41
C GLN A 31 13.05 9.78 -13.28
N SER A 32 14.30 9.40 -12.98
CA SER A 32 14.98 8.30 -13.66
C SER A 32 14.24 6.98 -13.48
N LEU A 33 13.89 6.64 -12.24
CA LEU A 33 13.12 5.43 -11.93
C LEU A 33 11.78 5.39 -12.66
N ARG A 34 11.06 6.51 -12.69
CA ARG A 34 9.80 6.62 -13.43
C ARG A 34 9.97 6.40 -14.92
N HIS A 35 11.06 6.93 -15.50
CA HIS A 35 11.39 6.73 -16.91
C HIS A 35 11.69 5.26 -17.19
N ASP A 36 12.47 4.59 -16.34
CA ASP A 36 12.85 3.20 -16.51
C ASP A 36 11.62 2.27 -16.39
N ILE A 37 10.75 2.50 -15.42
CA ILE A 37 9.48 1.78 -15.29
C ILE A 37 8.64 1.95 -16.57
N LYS A 38 8.54 3.17 -17.12
CA LYS A 38 7.80 3.41 -18.35
C LYS A 38 8.38 2.62 -19.53
N ASN A 39 9.72 2.53 -19.64
CA ASN A 39 10.38 1.75 -20.69
C ASN A 39 10.09 0.26 -20.54
N HIS A 40 10.17 -0.29 -19.31
CA HIS A 40 9.83 -1.69 -19.05
C HIS A 40 8.38 -2.01 -19.42
N ILE A 41 7.43 -1.15 -19.03
CA ILE A 41 6.01 -1.31 -19.38
C ILE A 41 5.81 -1.25 -20.90
N SER A 42 6.49 -0.33 -21.60
CA SER A 42 6.39 -0.21 -23.08
C SER A 42 6.92 -1.45 -23.78
N CYS A 43 8.03 -2.02 -23.29
CA CYS A 43 8.59 -3.26 -23.81
C CYS A 43 7.62 -4.44 -23.61
N LEU A 44 7.06 -4.58 -22.41
CA LEU A 44 6.06 -5.61 -22.10
C LEU A 44 4.81 -5.49 -22.98
N TYR A 45 4.32 -4.26 -23.16
CA TYR A 45 3.18 -4.01 -24.02
C TYR A 45 3.48 -4.46 -25.46
N ALA A 46 4.63 -4.09 -26.02
CA ALA A 46 5.03 -4.48 -27.37
C ALA A 46 5.15 -6.00 -27.53
N LEU A 47 5.70 -6.71 -26.56
CA LEU A 47 5.79 -8.17 -26.57
C LEU A 47 4.40 -8.83 -26.56
N LEU A 48 3.48 -8.33 -25.74
CA LEU A 48 2.12 -8.85 -25.65
C LEU A 48 1.32 -8.56 -26.90
N ASP A 49 1.43 -7.35 -27.44
CA ASP A 49 0.74 -6.92 -28.67
C ASP A 49 1.20 -7.73 -29.90
N SER A 50 2.47 -8.13 -29.93
CA SER A 50 3.07 -8.98 -30.96
C SER A 50 2.80 -10.49 -30.75
N GLY A 51 2.03 -10.89 -29.73
CA GLY A 51 1.72 -12.28 -29.43
C GLY A 51 2.82 -13.07 -28.73
N HIS A 52 3.91 -12.42 -28.29
CA HIS A 52 5.07 -13.02 -27.62
C HIS A 52 4.87 -13.13 -26.11
N ALA A 53 3.78 -13.78 -25.69
CA ALA A 53 3.40 -13.87 -24.27
C ALA A 53 4.41 -14.66 -23.41
N LYS A 54 5.15 -15.60 -24.00
CA LYS A 54 6.19 -16.35 -23.29
C LYS A 54 7.37 -15.46 -22.94
N GLU A 55 7.86 -14.70 -23.91
CA GLU A 55 8.97 -13.76 -23.76
C GLU A 55 8.60 -12.63 -22.80
N ALA A 56 7.38 -12.12 -22.87
CA ALA A 56 6.88 -11.16 -21.90
C ALA A 56 6.88 -11.73 -20.47
N LYS A 57 6.48 -13.00 -20.30
CA LYS A 57 6.51 -13.68 -19.00
C LYS A 57 7.92 -13.90 -18.47
N GLU A 58 8.87 -14.23 -19.34
CA GLU A 58 10.30 -14.37 -18.97
C GLU A 58 10.88 -13.02 -18.58
N TYR A 59 10.62 -11.98 -19.35
CA TYR A 59 11.05 -10.62 -19.05
C TYR A 59 10.51 -10.12 -17.69
N ILE A 60 9.24 -10.39 -17.39
CA ILE A 60 8.67 -10.11 -16.07
C ILE A 60 9.40 -10.89 -14.99
N LYS A 61 9.72 -12.17 -15.20
CA LYS A 61 10.46 -12.97 -14.21
C LYS A 61 11.87 -12.41 -13.95
N GLU A 62 12.55 -11.90 -14.95
CA GLU A 62 13.86 -11.25 -14.79
C GLU A 62 13.74 -9.97 -13.95
N LEU A 63 12.71 -9.16 -14.18
CA LEU A 63 12.44 -7.95 -13.39
C LEU A 63 12.07 -8.29 -11.93
N TYR A 64 11.35 -9.40 -11.70
CA TYR A 64 11.01 -9.92 -10.39
C TYR A 64 12.03 -10.97 -9.92
N THR A 65 13.31 -10.71 -10.03
CA THR A 65 14.32 -11.59 -9.43
C THR A 65 14.05 -11.74 -7.93
N CYS A 66 13.58 -12.91 -7.55
CA CYS A 66 13.32 -13.37 -6.19
C CYS A 66 11.91 -13.13 -5.64
N ASN A 67 10.97 -13.96 -6.02
CA ASN A 67 10.00 -14.44 -5.04
C ASN A 67 9.68 -15.92 -5.27
N LYS A 68 10.52 -16.77 -4.69
CA LYS A 68 10.22 -18.18 -4.47
C LYS A 68 9.12 -18.25 -3.41
N GLY A 69 7.99 -18.81 -3.74
CA GLY A 69 7.02 -19.26 -2.76
C GLY A 69 5.57 -18.84 -3.03
N LEU A 70 5.01 -19.32 -4.14
CA LEU A 70 3.55 -19.39 -4.28
C LEU A 70 3.06 -20.59 -3.41
N GLN A 71 2.92 -20.39 -2.11
CA GLN A 71 2.20 -21.30 -1.23
C GLN A 71 0.98 -20.53 -0.69
N GLY A 72 -0.20 -21.01 -1.07
CA GLY A 72 -1.48 -20.48 -0.65
C GLY A 72 -2.18 -19.65 -1.74
N ILE A 73 -2.82 -20.35 -2.70
CA ILE A 73 -3.68 -19.69 -3.68
C ILE A 73 -4.94 -19.24 -2.94
N ILE A 74 -5.07 -17.93 -2.74
CA ILE A 74 -6.32 -17.33 -2.29
C ILE A 74 -7.21 -17.24 -3.52
N TYR A 75 -8.37 -17.85 -3.46
CA TYR A 75 -9.33 -17.86 -4.55
C TYR A 75 -10.56 -17.05 -4.16
N SER A 76 -10.63 -15.82 -4.65
CA SER A 76 -11.79 -14.92 -4.48
C SER A 76 -12.77 -15.02 -5.66
N GLY A 77 -12.30 -15.55 -6.78
CA GLY A 77 -13.00 -15.58 -8.06
C GLY A 77 -12.68 -14.37 -8.96
N ASN A 78 -12.02 -13.32 -8.44
CA ASN A 78 -11.55 -12.19 -9.22
C ASN A 78 -10.04 -12.32 -9.44
N ILE A 79 -9.62 -12.50 -10.70
CA ILE A 79 -8.23 -12.82 -11.06
C ILE A 79 -7.23 -11.75 -10.64
N VAL A 80 -7.63 -10.48 -10.64
CA VAL A 80 -6.77 -9.35 -10.24
C VAL A 80 -6.52 -9.38 -8.75
N ILE A 81 -7.59 -9.51 -7.96
CA ILE A 81 -7.51 -9.58 -6.49
C ILE A 81 -6.74 -10.84 -6.08
N ASP A 82 -7.02 -12.00 -6.71
CA ASP A 82 -6.32 -13.25 -6.45
C ASP A 82 -4.81 -13.12 -6.68
N SER A 83 -4.41 -12.44 -7.76
CA SER A 83 -3.00 -12.19 -8.07
C SER A 83 -2.33 -11.30 -7.04
N ILE A 84 -2.99 -10.22 -6.62
CA ILE A 84 -2.45 -9.27 -5.63
C ILE A 84 -2.30 -9.94 -4.27
N LEU A 85 -3.34 -10.65 -3.83
CA LEU A 85 -3.35 -11.33 -2.54
C LEU A 85 -2.33 -12.46 -2.49
N SER A 86 -2.21 -13.25 -3.56
CA SER A 86 -1.22 -14.33 -3.65
C SER A 86 0.21 -13.82 -3.58
N ASN A 87 0.48 -12.65 -4.16
CA ASN A 87 1.80 -12.03 -4.09
C ASN A 87 2.06 -11.34 -2.74
N GLY A 88 1.13 -10.48 -2.30
CA GLY A 88 1.31 -9.65 -1.11
C GLY A 88 1.26 -10.45 0.20
N LEU A 89 0.50 -11.56 0.22
CA LEU A 89 0.36 -12.45 1.37
C LEU A 89 1.23 -13.72 1.26
N ALA A 90 2.12 -13.77 0.28
CA ALA A 90 3.06 -14.88 0.14
C ALA A 90 4.01 -14.98 1.34
N ASN A 91 4.29 -16.22 1.76
CA ASN A 91 5.29 -16.52 2.80
C ASN A 91 5.03 -15.89 4.19
N LEU A 92 3.80 -15.50 4.52
CA LEU A 92 3.47 -14.94 5.84
C LEU A 92 3.77 -15.92 6.98
N GLU A 93 3.56 -17.23 6.76
CA GLU A 93 3.88 -18.27 7.74
C GLU A 93 5.38 -18.28 8.08
N ASN A 94 6.25 -18.13 7.08
CA ASN A 94 7.70 -18.06 7.28
C ASN A 94 8.12 -16.80 8.05
N ARG A 95 7.27 -15.76 8.04
CA ARG A 95 7.44 -14.51 8.81
C ARG A 95 6.78 -14.58 10.19
N GLY A 96 6.17 -15.73 10.52
CA GLY A 96 5.43 -15.93 11.77
C GLY A 96 4.13 -15.14 11.87
N ILE A 97 3.54 -14.76 10.72
CA ILE A 97 2.30 -13.98 10.63
C ILE A 97 1.14 -14.92 10.31
N ASN A 98 0.15 -14.99 11.20
CA ASN A 98 -1.06 -15.78 11.00
C ASN A 98 -2.07 -14.99 10.15
N LEU A 99 -2.50 -15.56 9.03
CA LEU A 99 -3.48 -14.97 8.14
C LEU A 99 -4.86 -15.59 8.34
N LYS A 100 -5.88 -14.74 8.51
CA LYS A 100 -7.29 -15.10 8.34
C LYS A 100 -7.87 -14.29 7.21
N CYS A 101 -8.36 -14.95 6.17
CA CYS A 101 -8.88 -14.30 4.98
C CYS A 101 -10.29 -14.82 4.67
N SER A 102 -11.25 -13.89 4.46
CA SER A 102 -12.60 -14.20 4.01
C SER A 102 -12.99 -13.22 2.90
N ILE A 103 -13.16 -13.74 1.69
CA ILE A 103 -13.46 -12.91 0.51
C ILE A 103 -14.68 -13.50 -0.19
N ILE A 104 -15.72 -12.70 -0.32
CA ILE A 104 -16.99 -13.06 -0.97
C ILE A 104 -17.35 -11.94 -1.94
N ILE A 105 -16.89 -12.06 -3.19
CA ILE A 105 -17.07 -11.08 -4.25
C ILE A 105 -17.39 -11.78 -5.58
N PRO A 106 -18.08 -11.11 -6.53
CA PRO A 106 -18.26 -11.64 -7.87
C PRO A 106 -16.95 -11.60 -8.68
N PRO A 107 -16.84 -12.36 -9.77
CA PRO A 107 -15.67 -12.40 -10.64
C PRO A 107 -15.29 -11.05 -11.25
N SER A 108 -16.28 -10.18 -11.48
CA SER A 108 -16.06 -8.83 -12.00
C SER A 108 -16.64 -7.79 -11.05
N LEU A 109 -15.88 -6.73 -10.85
CA LEU A 109 -16.26 -5.56 -10.05
C LEU A 109 -16.32 -4.34 -10.97
N ASN A 110 -17.25 -3.42 -10.69
CA ASN A 110 -17.30 -2.14 -11.41
C ASN A 110 -16.25 -1.15 -10.82
N ILE A 111 -15.01 -1.62 -10.74
CA ILE A 111 -13.83 -0.89 -10.26
C ILE A 111 -12.70 -1.21 -11.23
N ALA A 112 -11.92 -0.22 -11.63
CA ALA A 112 -10.79 -0.43 -12.54
C ALA A 112 -9.72 -1.31 -11.88
N ASP A 113 -9.16 -2.26 -12.62
CA ASP A 113 -8.15 -3.21 -12.13
C ASP A 113 -6.93 -2.51 -11.52
N VAL A 114 -6.50 -1.40 -12.13
CA VAL A 114 -5.38 -0.59 -11.61
C VAL A 114 -5.70 -0.01 -10.22
N ASP A 115 -6.95 0.42 -10.01
CA ASP A 115 -7.37 0.95 -8.71
C ASP A 115 -7.45 -0.16 -7.66
N LEU A 116 -7.91 -1.36 -8.04
CA LEU A 116 -7.87 -2.55 -7.18
C LEU A 116 -6.43 -2.90 -6.80
N CYS A 117 -5.50 -2.88 -7.76
CA CYS A 117 -4.08 -3.11 -7.51
C CYS A 117 -3.50 -2.13 -6.49
N ILE A 118 -3.76 -0.84 -6.68
CA ILE A 118 -3.26 0.20 -5.78
C ILE A 118 -3.90 0.06 -4.40
N LEU A 119 -5.21 -0.18 -4.33
CA LEU A 119 -5.94 -0.27 -3.08
C LEU A 119 -5.48 -1.48 -2.23
N PHE A 120 -5.60 -2.68 -2.80
CA PHE A 120 -5.23 -3.90 -2.09
C PHE A 120 -3.73 -3.97 -1.80
N GLY A 121 -2.88 -3.55 -2.76
CA GLY A 121 -1.44 -3.49 -2.55
C GLY A 121 -1.08 -2.64 -1.32
N ASN A 122 -1.56 -1.39 -1.26
CA ASN A 122 -1.27 -0.52 -0.12
C ASN A 122 -1.86 -1.04 1.21
N LEU A 123 -3.06 -1.64 1.19
CA LEU A 123 -3.67 -2.22 2.40
C LEU A 123 -2.82 -3.38 2.95
N ILE A 124 -2.39 -4.28 2.07
CA ILE A 124 -1.62 -5.47 2.43
C ILE A 124 -0.21 -5.08 2.88
N ASP A 125 0.49 -4.25 2.11
CA ASP A 125 1.84 -3.81 2.44
C ASP A 125 1.89 -3.13 3.80
N ASN A 126 0.93 -2.24 4.08
CA ASN A 126 0.81 -1.59 5.39
C ASN A 126 0.62 -2.61 6.53
N ALA A 127 -0.21 -3.63 6.33
CA ALA A 127 -0.48 -4.65 7.34
C ALA A 127 0.74 -5.56 7.58
N VAL A 128 1.42 -5.98 6.52
CA VAL A 128 2.63 -6.81 6.59
C VAL A 128 3.76 -6.05 7.27
N GLU A 129 4.07 -4.83 6.83
CA GLU A 129 5.09 -3.99 7.44
C GLU A 129 4.84 -3.75 8.93
N ALA A 130 3.58 -3.49 9.33
CA ALA A 130 3.24 -3.29 10.73
C ALA A 130 3.51 -4.54 11.58
N CYS A 131 3.21 -5.73 11.05
CA CYS A 131 3.51 -7.00 11.70
C CYS A 131 5.03 -7.27 11.78
N GLU A 132 5.80 -6.93 10.74
CA GLU A 132 7.25 -7.12 10.71
C GLU A 132 7.99 -6.24 11.73
N ARG A 133 7.49 -5.05 12.01
CA ARG A 133 8.04 -4.14 13.03
C ARG A 133 7.90 -4.67 14.46
N ILE A 134 7.10 -5.72 14.69
CA ILE A 134 6.98 -6.37 15.99
C ILE A 134 8.20 -7.27 16.20
N VAL A 135 9.11 -6.87 17.09
CA VAL A 135 10.36 -7.60 17.39
C VAL A 135 10.25 -8.41 18.68
N GLU A 136 9.21 -8.16 19.50
CA GLU A 136 9.02 -8.77 20.82
C GLU A 136 8.85 -10.29 20.72
N PRO A 137 9.70 -11.10 21.40
CA PRO A 137 9.57 -12.56 21.39
C PRO A 137 8.23 -13.01 21.99
N GLY A 138 7.56 -13.94 21.31
CA GLY A 138 6.29 -14.51 21.80
C GLY A 138 5.04 -13.70 21.48
N ARG A 139 5.17 -12.50 20.92
CA ARG A 139 4.01 -11.71 20.49
C ARG A 139 3.42 -12.28 19.20
N LYS A 140 2.14 -12.61 19.24
CA LYS A 140 1.42 -13.16 18.07
C LYS A 140 1.25 -12.09 17.01
N LYS A 141 1.73 -12.38 15.80
CA LYS A 141 1.52 -11.56 14.62
C LYS A 141 0.36 -12.11 13.82
N PHE A 142 -0.57 -11.26 13.42
CA PHE A 142 -1.71 -11.69 12.63
C PHE A 142 -2.17 -10.60 11.65
N ILE A 143 -2.81 -11.04 10.57
CA ILE A 143 -3.56 -10.21 9.62
C ILE A 143 -4.92 -10.87 9.44
N VAL A 144 -5.99 -10.09 9.53
CA VAL A 144 -7.36 -10.50 9.23
C VAL A 144 -7.86 -9.63 8.09
N LEU A 145 -8.23 -10.25 6.97
CA LEU A 145 -8.78 -9.57 5.79
C LEU A 145 -10.19 -10.09 5.53
N ASN A 146 -11.16 -9.19 5.52
CA ASN A 146 -12.53 -9.47 5.13
C ASN A 146 -12.93 -8.60 3.95
N VAL A 147 -13.39 -9.21 2.88
CA VAL A 147 -13.88 -8.51 1.69
C VAL A 147 -15.25 -9.05 1.33
N ASN A 148 -16.24 -8.20 1.26
CA ASN A 148 -17.59 -8.61 0.90
C ASN A 148 -18.34 -7.49 0.18
N ILE A 149 -19.44 -7.87 -0.48
CA ILE A 149 -20.36 -6.93 -1.09
C ILE A 149 -21.69 -6.97 -0.34
N LYS A 150 -22.19 -5.80 0.02
CA LYS A 150 -23.53 -5.63 0.54
C LYS A 150 -24.25 -4.58 -0.30
N LYS A 151 -25.35 -4.99 -0.95
CA LYS A 151 -26.05 -4.15 -1.94
C LYS A 151 -25.07 -3.73 -3.04
N ASP A 152 -24.92 -2.43 -3.22
CA ASP A 152 -24.08 -1.83 -4.26
C ASP A 152 -22.74 -1.28 -3.71
N TYR A 153 -22.26 -1.83 -2.60
CA TYR A 153 -21.02 -1.40 -1.95
C TYR A 153 -20.07 -2.56 -1.73
N LEU A 154 -18.81 -2.35 -2.08
CA LEU A 154 -17.69 -3.21 -1.71
C LEU A 154 -17.18 -2.76 -0.35
N PHE A 155 -17.12 -3.69 0.61
CA PHE A 155 -16.53 -3.50 1.93
C PHE A 155 -15.22 -4.26 2.02
N ILE A 156 -14.18 -3.60 2.50
CA ILE A 156 -12.86 -4.17 2.74
C ILE A 156 -12.45 -3.78 4.15
N ASP A 157 -12.31 -4.77 5.01
CA ASP A 157 -11.83 -4.60 6.37
C ASP A 157 -10.52 -5.37 6.53
N ILE A 158 -9.45 -4.67 6.88
CA ILE A 158 -8.17 -5.29 7.22
C ILE A 158 -7.76 -4.88 8.62
N ALA A 159 -7.42 -5.87 9.43
CA ALA A 159 -6.90 -5.66 10.78
C ALA A 159 -5.59 -6.43 10.94
N ASN A 160 -4.61 -5.81 11.59
CA ASN A 160 -3.31 -6.42 11.83
C ASN A 160 -2.77 -6.08 13.22
N SER A 161 -1.91 -6.95 13.70
CA SER A 161 -1.11 -6.64 14.90
C SER A 161 -0.10 -5.53 14.62
N PHE A 162 0.14 -4.64 15.60
CA PHE A 162 1.13 -3.57 15.51
C PHE A 162 1.75 -3.24 16.88
N THR A 163 2.81 -2.45 16.92
CA THR A 163 3.60 -2.17 18.14
C THR A 163 2.93 -1.22 19.13
N GLY A 164 1.80 -0.61 18.77
CA GLY A 164 1.12 0.37 19.63
C GLY A 164 1.72 1.79 19.58
N GLU A 165 2.89 1.96 18.97
CA GLU A 165 3.51 3.28 18.81
C GLU A 165 2.89 4.06 17.63
N VAL A 166 1.76 4.67 17.90
CA VAL A 166 1.30 5.81 17.07
C VAL A 166 1.86 7.07 17.73
N LYS A 167 2.68 7.84 17.03
CA LYS A 167 3.15 9.14 17.54
C LYS A 167 1.93 10.01 17.83
N LYS A 168 1.52 10.05 19.10
CA LYS A 168 0.44 10.92 19.59
C LYS A 168 0.91 12.37 19.53
N GLN A 169 0.27 13.16 18.67
CA GLN A 169 0.17 14.60 18.88
C GLN A 169 -1.31 14.93 19.01
N ASN A 170 -1.66 15.35 20.23
CA ASN A 170 -2.97 15.86 20.66
C ASN A 170 -4.17 14.90 20.67
N ASN A 171 -4.63 14.64 21.89
CA ASN A 171 -5.83 13.93 22.32
C ASN A 171 -7.12 14.45 21.67
N ILE A 172 -7.45 14.04 20.46
CA ILE A 172 -8.79 14.28 19.89
C ILE A 172 -9.30 13.00 19.24
N TYR A 173 -10.12 12.27 19.98
CA TYR A 173 -11.09 11.30 19.44
C TYR A 173 -12.20 12.10 18.74
N ARG A 174 -12.09 12.31 17.46
CA ARG A 174 -13.24 12.67 16.61
C ARG A 174 -13.25 11.70 15.45
N THR A 175 -14.46 11.25 15.08
CA THR A 175 -14.81 10.60 13.81
C THR A 175 -13.92 11.14 12.69
N VAL A 176 -13.01 10.30 12.24
CA VAL A 176 -11.69 10.70 11.79
C VAL A 176 -11.73 11.23 10.38
N LYS A 177 -11.72 12.55 10.24
CA LYS A 177 -10.95 13.16 9.16
C LYS A 177 -9.48 12.91 9.53
N ILE A 178 -8.85 11.96 8.86
CA ILE A 178 -7.45 11.60 9.08
C ILE A 178 -6.63 12.85 8.84
N ASP A 179 -5.94 13.30 9.88
CA ASP A 179 -5.03 14.44 9.81
C ASP A 179 -3.90 14.07 8.83
N GLU A 180 -3.72 14.84 7.77
CA GLU A 180 -2.75 14.62 6.69
C GLU A 180 -1.31 14.40 7.19
N ARG A 181 -1.03 14.79 8.42
CA ARG A 181 0.28 14.66 9.08
C ARG A 181 0.66 13.23 9.47
N TYR A 182 -0.29 12.27 9.41
CA TYR A 182 -0.08 10.86 9.80
C TYR A 182 -0.21 9.87 8.66
N CYS A 183 -0.59 10.30 7.47
CA CYS A 183 -0.73 9.44 6.31
C CYS A 183 0.61 9.29 5.60
N GLY A 184 1.22 8.09 5.70
CA GLY A 184 2.22 7.67 4.73
C GLY A 184 1.62 7.61 3.32
N ILE A 185 2.46 7.52 2.30
CA ILE A 185 2.06 7.50 0.88
C ILE A 185 0.96 6.45 0.61
N GLY A 186 1.02 5.30 1.29
CA GLY A 186 0.05 4.22 1.13
C GLY A 186 -1.38 4.60 1.52
N LEU A 187 -1.58 5.20 2.69
CA LEU A 187 -2.91 5.64 3.15
C LEU A 187 -3.46 6.80 2.30
N PHE A 188 -2.58 7.67 1.82
CA PHE A 188 -2.96 8.74 0.89
C PHE A 188 -3.48 8.17 -0.45
N ASN A 189 -2.83 7.14 -1.00
CA ASN A 189 -3.29 6.47 -2.22
C ASN A 189 -4.63 5.77 -2.02
N ILE A 190 -4.83 5.09 -0.89
CA ILE A 190 -6.11 4.47 -0.52
C ILE A 190 -7.21 5.54 -0.52
N ARG A 191 -6.97 6.66 0.16
CA ARG A 191 -7.93 7.76 0.25
C ARG A 191 -8.35 8.30 -1.11
N LYS A 192 -7.40 8.53 -2.02
CA LYS A 192 -7.69 8.99 -3.39
C LYS A 192 -8.61 8.04 -4.14
N ILE A 193 -8.41 6.73 -3.99
CA ILE A 193 -9.26 5.72 -4.63
C ILE A 193 -10.65 5.76 -4.00
N VAL A 194 -10.73 5.82 -2.68
CA VAL A 194 -12.01 5.89 -1.96
C VAL A 194 -12.83 7.10 -2.41
N GLU A 195 -12.21 8.27 -2.50
CA GLU A 195 -12.84 9.50 -3.00
C GLU A 195 -13.31 9.35 -4.47
N LYS A 196 -12.50 8.71 -5.32
CA LYS A 196 -12.83 8.45 -6.72
C LYS A 196 -14.10 7.60 -6.88
N TYR A 197 -14.35 6.65 -5.98
CA TYR A 197 -15.50 5.76 -6.02
C TYR A 197 -16.62 6.15 -5.03
N ASN A 198 -16.66 7.43 -4.61
CA ASN A 198 -17.65 7.96 -3.66
C ASN A 198 -17.83 7.07 -2.43
N GLY A 199 -16.71 6.62 -1.91
CA GLY A 199 -16.63 5.70 -0.79
C GLY A 199 -16.36 6.38 0.54
N GLU A 200 -16.20 5.56 1.56
CA GLU A 200 -15.80 5.96 2.91
C GLU A 200 -14.56 5.17 3.35
N PHE A 201 -13.72 5.83 4.13
CA PHE A 201 -12.48 5.27 4.65
C PHE A 201 -12.34 5.62 6.12
N SER A 202 -12.08 4.63 6.93
CA SER A 202 -11.83 4.81 8.36
C SER A 202 -10.61 4.02 8.83
N VAL A 203 -9.92 4.58 9.80
CA VAL A 203 -8.80 3.94 10.49
C VAL A 203 -9.08 3.95 11.97
N SER A 204 -8.90 2.81 12.61
CA SER A 204 -8.99 2.68 14.05
C SER A 204 -7.80 1.89 14.59
N HIS A 205 -7.43 2.13 15.84
CA HIS A 205 -6.41 1.36 16.52
C HIS A 205 -6.78 1.19 18.00
N SER A 206 -6.46 0.03 18.54
CA SER A 206 -6.39 -0.26 19.96
C SER A 206 -4.95 -0.63 20.32
N ASP A 207 -4.63 -0.93 21.56
CA ASP A 207 -3.25 -1.08 22.05
C ASP A 207 -2.33 -1.95 21.17
N ASN A 208 -2.86 -2.94 20.49
CA ASN A 208 -2.08 -3.91 19.73
C ASN A 208 -2.66 -4.24 18.34
N VAL A 209 -3.75 -3.60 17.94
CA VAL A 209 -4.46 -3.87 16.69
C VAL A 209 -4.65 -2.57 15.93
N PHE A 210 -4.25 -2.57 14.68
CA PHE A 210 -4.52 -1.50 13.73
C PHE A 210 -5.53 -2.01 12.71
N SER A 211 -6.56 -1.24 12.43
CA SER A 211 -7.65 -1.63 11.52
C SER A 211 -7.95 -0.52 10.53
N VAL A 212 -8.13 -0.92 9.29
CA VAL A 212 -8.55 -0.05 8.19
C VAL A 212 -9.83 -0.62 7.59
N SER A 213 -10.86 0.21 7.48
CA SER A 213 -12.12 -0.13 6.83
C SER A 213 -12.34 0.78 5.64
N VAL A 214 -12.65 0.19 4.50
CA VAL A 214 -12.92 0.86 3.23
C VAL A 214 -14.27 0.43 2.72
N MET A 215 -15.09 1.38 2.29
CA MET A 215 -16.33 1.16 1.57
C MET A 215 -16.27 1.87 0.21
N LEU A 216 -16.54 1.17 -0.89
CA LEU A 216 -16.56 1.74 -2.23
C LEU A 216 -17.93 1.52 -2.88
N SER A 217 -18.45 2.54 -3.56
CA SER A 217 -19.67 2.39 -4.35
C SER A 217 -19.40 1.68 -5.67
N LEU A 218 -20.18 0.64 -5.97
CA LEU A 218 -20.14 -0.09 -7.24
C LEU A 218 -21.05 0.52 -8.31
N LEU A 219 -21.85 1.53 -7.96
CA LEU A 219 -22.75 2.25 -8.88
C LEU A 219 -22.02 3.38 -9.65
N TRP A 220 -20.74 3.62 -9.39
CA TRP A 220 -19.98 4.66 -10.03
C TRP A 220 -19.85 4.39 -11.55
N GLY A 221 -20.19 5.39 -12.36
CA GLY A 221 -20.11 5.31 -13.83
C GLY A 221 -21.36 4.80 -14.57
N LYS A 222 -22.44 4.45 -13.88
CA LYS A 222 -23.76 4.27 -14.52
C LYS A 222 -24.45 5.64 -14.62
N LYS A 223 -24.13 6.40 -15.63
CA LYS A 223 -24.94 7.49 -16.19
C LYS A 223 -25.34 7.14 -17.60
#